data_6a8486c58d359d522203335cdc877d72
#
_entry.id   6a8486c58d359d522203335cdc877d72
#
_cell.length_a   1.000
_cell.length_b   1.000
_cell.length_c   1.000
_cell.angle_alpha   90.00
_cell.angle_beta   90.00
_cell.angle_gamma   90.00
#
_symmetry.space_group_name_H-M   'P 1'
#
loop_
_entity.id
_entity.type
_entity.pdbx_description
1 polymer ?
#
loop_
_entity_poly.entity_id
_entity_poly.type
_entity_poly.pdbx_seq_one_letter_code
_entity_poly.pdbx_strand_id
1 'polypeptide(L)'
;MTDQNKVSGKIINYNSSYVGDVYFSEKINELKINDSDDYDNIIIPGFIDLHCHGGNGFDVMEGSHSIIEMSKYHLRHGTTSIMPTTWTVSY
;
A
#
# COMPACT_ATOMS: atom_id res chain seq x y z
N MET A 1 17.17 -0.04 -19.70
CA MET A 1 16.75 -1.37 -19.19
C MET A 1 16.07 -1.20 -17.86
N THR A 2 14.83 -1.60 -17.77
CA THR A 2 14.07 -1.50 -16.52
C THR A 2 14.39 -2.70 -15.63
N ASP A 3 14.81 -2.44 -14.40
CA ASP A 3 15.02 -3.50 -13.43
C ASP A 3 13.67 -4.11 -13.05
N GLN A 4 13.60 -5.42 -13.07
CA GLN A 4 12.42 -6.15 -12.66
C GLN A 4 12.63 -6.72 -11.26
N ASN A 5 11.69 -6.46 -10.39
CA ASN A 5 11.67 -6.99 -9.03
C ASN A 5 10.72 -8.18 -8.95
N LYS A 6 10.97 -9.05 -7.97
CA LYS A 6 10.10 -10.18 -7.69
C LYS A 6 9.83 -10.27 -6.19
N VAL A 7 8.58 -10.50 -5.83
CA VAL A 7 8.20 -10.88 -4.48
C VAL A 7 7.35 -12.14 -4.55
N SER A 8 7.58 -13.06 -3.61
CA SER A 8 6.92 -14.36 -3.58
C SER A 8 6.18 -14.55 -2.27
N GLY A 9 5.01 -15.19 -2.34
CA GLY A 9 4.23 -15.48 -1.16
C GLY A 9 2.83 -15.94 -1.50
N LYS A 10 1.97 -15.98 -0.48
CA LYS A 10 0.55 -16.24 -0.70
C LYS A 10 -0.13 -14.94 -1.07
N ILE A 11 -0.62 -14.88 -2.30
CA ILE A 11 -1.30 -13.73 -2.86
C ILE A 11 -2.78 -13.85 -2.51
N ILE A 12 -3.31 -12.85 -1.80
CA ILE A 12 -4.71 -12.84 -1.37
C ILE A 12 -5.40 -11.62 -1.99
N ASN A 13 -6.41 -11.87 -2.80
CA ASN A 13 -7.28 -10.87 -3.38
C ASN A 13 -8.69 -11.03 -2.83
N TYR A 14 -9.61 -10.13 -3.20
CA TYR A 14 -10.96 -10.12 -2.67
C TYR A 14 -11.74 -11.41 -2.95
N ASN A 15 -11.41 -12.14 -4.02
CA ASN A 15 -12.14 -13.33 -4.44
C ASN A 15 -11.25 -14.54 -4.75
N SER A 16 -9.95 -14.45 -4.47
CA SER A 16 -9.04 -15.55 -4.79
C SER A 16 -7.80 -15.49 -3.90
N SER A 17 -7.19 -16.65 -3.68
CA SER A 17 -5.88 -16.74 -3.04
C SER A 17 -5.09 -17.88 -3.66
N TYR A 18 -3.79 -17.67 -3.83
CA TYR A 18 -2.88 -18.67 -4.36
C TYR A 18 -1.44 -18.32 -3.97
N VAL A 19 -0.57 -19.32 -3.96
CA VAL A 19 0.86 -19.11 -3.76
C VAL A 19 1.49 -18.81 -5.12
N GLY A 20 2.32 -17.79 -5.17
CA GLY A 20 2.93 -17.40 -6.43
C GLY A 20 3.94 -16.29 -6.30
N ASP A 21 4.34 -15.80 -7.47
CA ASP A 21 5.34 -14.75 -7.62
C ASP A 21 4.71 -13.54 -8.31
N VAL A 22 5.02 -12.36 -7.80
CA VAL A 22 4.65 -11.09 -8.42
C VAL A 22 5.91 -10.47 -8.98
N TYR A 23 5.91 -10.21 -10.28
CA TYR A 23 7.00 -9.51 -10.97
C TYR A 23 6.57 -8.09 -11.25
N PHE A 24 7.40 -7.13 -10.89
CA PHE A 24 7.03 -5.72 -11.01
C PHE A 24 8.23 -4.82 -11.24
N SER A 25 7.97 -3.68 -11.84
CA SER A 25 8.88 -2.54 -11.92
C SER A 25 8.11 -1.33 -11.39
N GLU A 26 7.71 -0.39 -12.23
CA GLU A 26 6.77 0.68 -11.84
C GLU A 26 5.34 0.15 -11.70
N LYS A 27 5.05 -0.95 -12.39
CA LYS A 27 3.75 -1.63 -12.39
C LYS A 27 3.96 -3.12 -12.20
N ILE A 28 2.87 -3.81 -11.87
CA ILE A 28 2.87 -5.26 -11.86
C ILE A 28 2.93 -5.74 -13.31
N ASN A 29 3.98 -6.49 -13.63
CA ASN A 29 4.21 -6.98 -14.99
C ASN A 29 3.66 -8.38 -15.20
N GLU A 30 3.75 -9.25 -14.20
CA GLU A 30 3.38 -10.65 -14.33
C GLU A 30 3.08 -11.26 -12.96
N LEU A 31 2.13 -12.19 -12.94
CA LEU A 31 1.83 -13.04 -11.79
C LEU A 31 2.02 -14.49 -12.22
N LYS A 32 2.85 -15.24 -11.49
CA LYS A 32 3.04 -16.68 -11.73
C LYS A 32 2.52 -17.48 -10.58
N ILE A 33 1.57 -18.38 -10.84
CA ILE A 33 1.04 -19.30 -9.84
C ILE A 33 2.05 -20.41 -9.62
N ASN A 34 2.27 -20.75 -8.35
CA ASN A 34 3.15 -21.82 -7.95
C ASN A 34 2.31 -22.97 -7.38
N ASP A 35 2.66 -24.22 -7.72
CA ASP A 35 1.95 -25.40 -7.23
C ASP A 35 2.29 -25.73 -5.77
N SER A 36 3.26 -25.07 -5.17
CA SER A 36 3.62 -25.27 -3.77
C SER A 36 2.61 -24.62 -2.83
N ASP A 37 2.34 -25.26 -1.69
CA ASP A 37 1.56 -24.66 -0.62
C ASP A 37 2.43 -23.95 0.42
N ASP A 38 3.76 -23.99 0.25
CA ASP A 38 4.70 -23.37 1.17
C ASP A 38 4.91 -21.90 0.83
N TYR A 39 4.81 -21.04 1.84
CA TYR A 39 5.07 -19.61 1.69
C TYR A 39 5.54 -19.00 3.02
N ASP A 40 6.38 -17.99 2.92
CA ASP A 40 6.89 -17.24 4.08
C ASP A 40 6.21 -15.88 4.22
N ASN A 41 5.65 -15.37 3.12
CA ASN A 41 5.04 -14.05 3.07
C ASN A 41 3.60 -14.13 2.62
N ILE A 42 2.82 -13.15 3.04
CA ILE A 42 1.47 -12.92 2.53
C ILE A 42 1.52 -11.61 1.74
N ILE A 43 0.99 -11.65 0.52
CA ILE A 43 0.95 -10.49 -0.37
C ILE A 43 -0.50 -10.07 -0.54
N ILE A 44 -0.81 -8.84 -0.16
CA ILE A 44 -2.15 -8.27 -0.30
C ILE A 44 -2.05 -6.94 -1.05
N PRO A 45 -3.14 -6.49 -1.68
CA PRO A 45 -3.18 -5.13 -2.21
C PRO A 45 -2.99 -4.12 -1.09
N GLY A 46 -2.35 -2.99 -1.40
CA GLY A 46 -2.22 -1.89 -0.45
C GLY A 46 -3.59 -1.35 -0.03
N PHE A 47 -3.69 -0.90 1.21
CA PHE A 47 -4.92 -0.34 1.73
C PHE A 47 -5.21 1.03 1.09
N ILE A 48 -6.49 1.31 0.89
CA ILE A 48 -6.98 2.60 0.42
C ILE A 48 -7.76 3.23 1.56
N ASP A 49 -7.28 4.38 2.04
CA ASP A 49 -7.94 5.13 3.11
C ASP A 49 -8.66 6.32 2.49
N LEU A 50 -9.98 6.28 2.55
CA LEU A 50 -10.83 7.29 1.91
C LEU A 50 -11.11 8.51 2.80
N HIS A 51 -10.64 8.49 4.05
CA HIS A 51 -10.94 9.58 4.99
C HIS A 51 -9.85 9.60 6.07
N CYS A 52 -8.89 10.51 5.93
CA CYS A 52 -7.72 10.56 6.79
C CYS A 52 -7.40 11.99 7.19
N HIS A 53 -7.38 12.25 8.50
CA HIS A 53 -7.10 13.57 9.05
C HIS A 53 -5.65 13.75 9.50
N GLY A 54 -4.94 12.67 9.75
CA GLY A 54 -3.56 12.77 10.22
C GLY A 54 -2.94 11.42 10.56
N GLY A 55 -1.80 11.46 11.20
CA GLY A 55 -1.06 10.28 11.67
C GLY A 55 0.31 10.66 12.20
N ASN A 56 0.79 9.88 13.15
CA ASN A 56 2.11 10.03 13.74
C ASN A 56 2.39 11.47 14.28
N GLY A 57 1.36 12.10 14.84
CA GLY A 57 1.49 13.47 15.36
C GLY A 57 1.34 14.59 14.33
N PHE A 58 1.14 14.24 13.07
CA PHE A 58 0.91 15.20 11.99
C PHE A 58 -0.58 15.31 11.69
N ASP A 59 -1.04 16.52 11.41
CA ASP A 59 -2.44 16.82 11.10
C ASP A 59 -2.51 17.45 9.71
N VAL A 60 -3.52 17.05 8.94
CA VAL A 60 -3.75 17.57 7.59
C VAL A 60 -3.87 19.10 7.56
N MET A 61 -4.37 19.70 8.65
CA MET A 61 -4.52 21.16 8.74
C MET A 61 -3.21 21.91 8.89
N GLU A 62 -2.10 21.23 9.11
CA GLU A 62 -0.77 21.84 9.27
C GLU A 62 -0.07 22.08 7.94
N GLY A 63 -0.68 21.68 6.82
CA GLY A 63 -0.18 21.96 5.48
C GLY A 63 0.48 20.79 4.79
N SER A 64 1.09 21.06 3.64
CA SER A 64 1.59 20.02 2.72
C SER A 64 2.70 19.16 3.33
N HIS A 65 3.60 19.73 4.12
CA HIS A 65 4.66 18.95 4.77
C HIS A 65 4.06 17.88 5.71
N SER A 66 3.07 18.26 6.50
CA SER A 66 2.40 17.34 7.41
C SER A 66 1.62 16.26 6.66
N ILE A 67 1.02 16.60 5.53
CA ILE A 67 0.33 15.62 4.67
C ILE A 67 1.34 14.58 4.13
N ILE A 68 2.51 15.01 3.71
CA ILE A 68 3.56 14.11 3.23
C ILE A 68 4.04 13.20 4.37
N GLU A 69 4.29 13.74 5.54
CA GLU A 69 4.78 12.96 6.67
C GLU A 69 3.75 11.95 7.19
N MET A 70 2.49 12.34 7.31
CA MET A 70 1.43 11.40 7.70
C MET A 70 1.23 10.31 6.65
N SER A 71 1.39 10.63 5.37
CA SER A 71 1.28 9.68 4.27
C SER A 71 2.39 8.63 4.33
N LYS A 72 3.62 9.06 4.61
CA LYS A 72 4.75 8.14 4.80
C LYS A 72 4.52 7.19 5.97
N TYR A 73 3.95 7.71 7.06
CA TYR A 73 3.62 6.89 8.22
C TYR A 73 2.61 5.80 7.87
N HIS A 74 1.53 6.16 7.20
CA HIS A 74 0.49 5.21 6.80
C HIS A 74 1.01 4.22 5.74
N LEU A 75 1.90 4.65 4.86
CA LEU A 75 2.53 3.74 3.88
C LEU A 75 3.33 2.65 4.59
N ARG A 76 4.06 2.96 5.65
CA ARG A 76 4.80 1.96 6.43
C ARG A 76 3.88 0.91 7.07
N HIS A 77 2.60 1.22 7.21
CA HIS A 77 1.59 0.32 7.77
C HIS A 77 0.65 -0.28 6.71
N GLY A 78 1.02 -0.15 5.44
CA GLY A 78 0.34 -0.81 4.34
C GLY A 78 -0.67 0.02 3.55
N THR A 79 -0.86 1.29 3.91
CA THR A 79 -1.77 2.17 3.16
C THR A 79 -1.03 2.79 1.98
N THR A 80 -1.47 2.48 0.77
CA THR A 80 -0.84 2.92 -0.46
C THR A 80 -1.56 4.06 -1.16
N SER A 81 -2.79 4.34 -0.77
CA SER A 81 -3.57 5.47 -1.29
C SER A 81 -4.37 6.08 -0.16
N ILE A 82 -4.32 7.40 -0.02
CA ILE A 82 -5.09 8.11 1.00
C ILE A 82 -5.80 9.31 0.41
N MET A 83 -6.89 9.68 1.06
CA MET A 83 -7.59 10.96 0.80
C MET A 83 -7.45 11.83 2.04
N PRO A 84 -6.47 12.75 2.06
CA PRO A 84 -6.32 13.68 3.18
C PRO A 84 -7.59 14.52 3.31
N THR A 85 -8.15 14.56 4.50
CA THR A 85 -9.46 15.18 4.75
C THR A 85 -9.31 16.31 5.75
N THR A 86 -9.78 17.49 5.38
CA THR A 86 -9.72 18.67 6.24
C THR A 86 -10.89 18.69 7.24
N TRP A 87 -10.67 19.47 8.29
CA TRP A 87 -11.71 19.81 9.26
C TRP A 87 -12.31 21.18 8.91
N THR A 88 -13.56 21.37 9.31
CA THR A 88 -14.15 22.72 9.25
C THR A 88 -13.55 23.58 10.37
N VAL A 89 -12.96 24.69 9.98
CA VAL A 89 -12.39 25.66 10.93
C VAL A 89 -12.79 27.07 10.55
N SER A 90 -12.77 27.97 11.53
CA SER A 90 -12.96 29.40 11.26
C SER A 90 -11.64 30.03 10.85
N TYR A 91 -11.73 31.07 10.03
CA TYR A 91 -10.57 31.83 9.62
C TYR A 91 -10.07 32.73 10.75
#